data_6fe67515f4315b04225f44289e7ab8b8
#
_entry.id   6fe67515f4315b04225f44289e7ab8b8
#
_cell.length_a   1.000
_cell.length_b   1.000
_cell.length_c   1.000
_cell.angle_alpha   90.00
_cell.angle_beta   90.00
_cell.angle_gamma   90.00
#
_symmetry.space_group_name_H-M   'P 1'
#
loop_
_entity.id
_entity.type
_entity.pdbx_description
1 polymer ?
#
loop_
_entity_poly.entity_id
_entity_poly.type
_entity_poly.pdbx_seq_one_letter_code
_entity_poly.pdbx_strand_id
1 'polypeptide(L)'
;LIAILAGLLLCWRLRDTPSTLGLPTVGQWRQDALEMAQQTQDVGLDPRQILRKYVLGNPYIWLLACCYVLVYVVRTAINDWGNLYMTEQRGFNLMSANSAISMFEVGGFIGALVAGWGSDKLFNGNRGPMNLIFAVGILLAVGSLWLMPFFSYVMQAACFFTTGFFVF
;
A
#
# COMPACT_ATOMS: atom_id res chain seq x y z
N LEU A 1 14.20 16.71 15.97
CA LEU A 1 15.08 16.16 17.02
C LEU A 1 14.72 14.71 17.37
N ILE A 2 13.46 14.42 17.67
CA ILE A 2 12.97 13.06 18.01
C ILE A 2 13.28 12.04 16.90
N ALA A 3 13.07 12.40 15.64
CA ALA A 3 13.35 11.52 14.51
C ALA A 3 14.85 11.17 14.38
N ILE A 4 15.73 12.15 14.66
CA ILE A 4 17.19 11.93 14.65
C ILE A 4 17.59 10.96 15.78
N LEU A 5 17.08 11.18 16.99
CA LEU A 5 17.35 10.30 18.13
C LEU A 5 16.81 8.88 17.88
N ALA A 6 15.60 8.75 17.33
CA ALA A 6 15.04 7.46 16.94
C ALA A 6 15.89 6.78 15.86
N GLY A 7 16.35 7.52 14.85
CA GLY A 7 17.25 7.02 13.81
C GLY A 7 18.57 6.51 14.37
N LEU A 8 19.20 7.26 15.25
CA LEU A 8 20.44 6.85 15.91
C LEU A 8 20.24 5.60 16.78
N LEU A 9 19.14 5.52 17.52
CA LEU A 9 18.79 4.36 18.34
C LEU A 9 18.54 3.12 17.49
N LEU A 10 17.87 3.27 16.34
CA LEU A 10 17.67 2.19 15.38
C LEU A 10 19.00 1.72 14.78
N CYS A 11 19.87 2.62 14.33
CA CYS A 11 21.20 2.27 13.82
C CYS A 11 22.05 1.52 14.86
N TRP A 12 21.92 1.88 16.13
CA TRP A 12 22.68 1.22 17.20
C TRP A 12 22.09 -0.13 17.59
N ARG A 13 20.76 -0.26 17.61
CA ARG A 13 20.08 -1.43 18.15
C ARG A 13 19.60 -2.43 17.07
N LEU A 14 19.29 -1.95 15.86
CA LEU A 14 18.79 -2.81 14.80
C LEU A 14 19.92 -3.63 14.17
N ARG A 15 19.68 -4.92 13.98
CA ARG A 15 20.56 -5.80 13.23
C ARG A 15 19.83 -6.23 11.95
N ASP A 16 20.53 -6.24 10.83
CA ASP A 16 19.94 -6.46 9.51
C ASP A 16 19.40 -7.87 9.32
N THR A 17 20.06 -8.85 9.93
CA THR A 17 19.67 -10.26 9.75
C THR A 17 19.81 -11.05 11.06
N PRO A 18 18.93 -12.04 11.30
CA PRO A 18 19.02 -12.94 12.46
C PRO A 18 20.37 -13.67 12.52
N SER A 19 20.97 -13.99 11.39
CA SER A 19 22.24 -14.68 11.28
C SER A 19 23.42 -13.90 11.89
N THR A 20 23.37 -12.57 11.91
CA THR A 20 24.38 -11.75 12.59
C THR A 20 24.38 -11.88 14.11
N LEU A 21 23.30 -12.45 14.67
CA LEU A 21 23.14 -12.78 16.09
C LEU A 21 23.30 -14.26 16.37
N GLY A 22 23.74 -15.06 15.37
CA GLY A 22 23.85 -16.52 15.51
C GLY A 22 22.51 -17.26 15.53
N LEU A 23 21.42 -16.59 15.17
CA LEU A 23 20.08 -17.18 15.09
C LEU A 23 19.85 -17.81 13.70
N PRO A 24 19.02 -18.85 13.59
CA PRO A 24 18.64 -19.39 12.29
C PRO A 24 17.89 -18.35 11.47
N THR A 25 17.99 -18.44 10.15
CA THR A 25 17.21 -17.59 9.25
C THR A 25 15.70 -17.85 9.40
N VAL A 26 14.87 -16.89 9.02
CA VAL A 26 13.40 -17.01 9.14
C VAL A 26 12.89 -18.22 8.36
N GLY A 27 13.44 -18.48 7.16
CA GLY A 27 13.10 -19.64 6.34
C GLY A 27 13.44 -20.97 7.02
N GLN A 28 14.60 -21.05 7.68
CA GLN A 28 14.99 -22.23 8.46
C GLN A 28 14.10 -22.45 9.68
N TRP A 29 13.72 -21.38 10.37
CA TRP A 29 12.87 -21.45 11.55
C TRP A 29 11.43 -21.82 11.20
N ARG A 30 10.89 -21.30 10.10
CA ARG A 30 9.54 -21.61 9.60
C ARG A 30 9.47 -22.87 8.73
N GLN A 31 10.61 -23.45 8.37
CA GLN A 31 10.73 -24.56 7.41
C GLN A 31 10.09 -24.21 6.06
N ASP A 32 10.24 -22.96 5.62
CA ASP A 32 9.71 -22.50 4.34
C ASP A 32 10.63 -22.97 3.20
N ALA A 33 10.15 -23.97 2.46
CA ALA A 33 10.91 -24.57 1.36
C ALA A 33 11.22 -23.57 0.24
N LEU A 34 10.36 -22.57 0.00
CA LEU A 34 10.57 -21.55 -1.04
C LEU A 34 11.70 -20.59 -0.65
N GLU A 35 11.71 -20.14 0.61
CA GLU A 35 12.73 -19.22 1.11
C GLU A 35 14.10 -19.91 1.21
N MET A 36 14.13 -21.18 1.63
CA MET A 36 15.36 -21.99 1.64
C MET A 36 15.90 -22.23 0.23
N ALA A 37 15.06 -22.51 -0.75
CA ALA A 37 15.46 -22.69 -2.14
C ALA A 37 16.02 -21.38 -2.75
N GLN A 38 15.42 -20.25 -2.44
CA GLN A 38 15.89 -18.92 -2.88
C GLN A 38 17.25 -18.60 -2.25
N GLN A 39 17.43 -18.80 -0.97
CA GLN A 39 18.72 -18.59 -0.29
C GLN A 39 19.84 -19.45 -0.90
N THR A 40 19.53 -20.66 -1.33
CA THR A 40 20.53 -21.55 -1.96
C THR A 40 20.92 -21.08 -3.37
N GLN A 41 19.97 -20.47 -4.10
CA GLN A 41 20.23 -19.91 -5.45
C GLN A 41 21.00 -18.59 -5.43
N ASP A 42 20.84 -17.79 -4.37
CA ASP A 42 21.45 -16.47 -4.25
C ASP A 42 22.86 -16.48 -3.65
N VAL A 43 23.31 -17.64 -3.16
CA VAL A 43 24.67 -17.80 -2.65
C VAL A 43 25.68 -17.63 -3.77
N GLY A 44 26.35 -16.46 -3.80
CA GLY A 44 27.46 -16.16 -4.71
C GLY A 44 27.12 -15.18 -5.84
N LEU A 45 25.90 -14.63 -5.89
CA LEU A 45 25.57 -13.58 -6.86
C LEU A 45 25.96 -12.20 -6.34
N ASP A 46 26.65 -11.41 -7.18
CA ASP A 46 26.91 -10.00 -6.89
C ASP A 46 25.58 -9.24 -6.79
N PRO A 47 25.40 -8.34 -5.80
CA PRO A 47 24.19 -7.51 -5.66
C PRO A 47 23.77 -6.78 -6.94
N ARG A 48 24.71 -6.39 -7.77
CA ARG A 48 24.46 -5.78 -9.09
C ARG A 48 23.83 -6.74 -10.08
N GLN A 49 24.22 -8.01 -10.03
CA GLN A 49 23.64 -9.05 -10.90
C GLN A 49 22.23 -9.40 -10.47
N ILE A 50 21.97 -9.46 -9.16
CA ILE A 50 20.63 -9.63 -8.58
C ILE A 50 19.72 -8.50 -9.03
N LEU A 51 20.15 -7.25 -8.85
CA LEU A 51 19.39 -6.07 -9.25
C LEU A 51 19.06 -6.10 -10.76
N ARG A 52 20.05 -6.36 -11.59
CA ARG A 52 19.87 -6.34 -13.06
C ARG A 52 18.99 -7.48 -13.56
N LYS A 53 19.19 -8.71 -13.06
CA LYS A 53 18.50 -9.91 -13.52
C LYS A 53 17.08 -10.02 -12.96
N TYR A 54 16.92 -9.84 -11.67
CA TYR A 54 15.64 -10.10 -10.98
C TYR A 54 14.77 -8.87 -10.82
N VAL A 55 15.34 -7.67 -10.80
CA VAL A 55 14.56 -6.44 -10.65
C VAL A 55 14.38 -5.75 -12.01
N LEU A 56 15.45 -5.28 -12.63
CA LEU A 56 15.36 -4.50 -13.86
C LEU A 56 14.97 -5.34 -15.08
N GLY A 57 15.36 -6.61 -15.12
CA GLY A 57 15.02 -7.54 -16.21
C GLY A 57 13.66 -8.19 -16.09
N ASN A 58 12.93 -7.99 -14.99
CA ASN A 58 11.64 -8.63 -14.77
C ASN A 58 10.48 -7.72 -15.18
N PRO A 59 9.73 -8.02 -16.25
CA PRO A 59 8.63 -7.18 -16.73
C PRO A 59 7.49 -7.07 -15.72
N TYR A 60 7.28 -8.06 -14.85
CA TYR A 60 6.25 -8.02 -13.81
C TYR A 60 6.52 -6.95 -12.74
N ILE A 61 7.79 -6.69 -12.43
CA ILE A 61 8.17 -5.62 -11.49
C ILE A 61 7.84 -4.25 -12.09
N TRP A 62 8.09 -4.05 -13.38
CA TRP A 62 7.75 -2.81 -14.08
C TRP A 62 6.23 -2.61 -14.17
N LEU A 63 5.48 -3.67 -14.44
CA LEU A 63 4.02 -3.63 -14.43
C LEU A 63 3.51 -3.22 -13.04
N LEU A 64 4.02 -3.86 -12.00
CA LEU A 64 3.65 -3.56 -10.60
C LEU A 64 4.00 -2.11 -10.23
N ALA A 65 5.19 -1.65 -10.62
CA ALA A 65 5.61 -0.27 -10.38
C ALA A 65 4.69 0.73 -11.09
N CYS A 66 4.29 0.47 -12.32
CA CYS A 66 3.35 1.30 -13.07
C CYS A 66 1.96 1.34 -12.38
N CYS A 67 1.44 0.20 -11.97
CA CYS A 67 0.20 0.13 -11.20
C CYS A 67 0.29 0.94 -9.90
N TYR A 68 1.41 0.83 -9.19
CA TYR A 68 1.63 1.58 -7.95
C TYR A 68 1.66 3.10 -8.18
N VAL A 69 2.29 3.55 -9.26
CA VAL A 69 2.28 4.97 -9.65
C VAL A 69 0.85 5.47 -9.89
N LEU A 70 0.03 4.69 -10.61
CA LEU A 70 -1.36 5.07 -10.87
C LEU A 70 -2.20 5.17 -9.58
N VAL A 71 -2.05 4.21 -8.68
CA VAL A 71 -2.72 4.23 -7.36
C VAL A 71 -2.25 5.45 -6.55
N TYR A 72 -0.95 5.74 -6.57
CA TYR A 72 -0.39 6.89 -5.86
C TYR A 72 -0.88 8.23 -6.42
N VAL A 73 -1.06 8.34 -7.74
CA VAL A 73 -1.69 9.53 -8.37
C VAL A 73 -3.10 9.75 -7.85
N VAL A 74 -3.93 8.70 -7.76
CA VAL A 74 -5.29 8.81 -7.20
C VAL A 74 -5.24 9.28 -5.74
N ARG A 75 -4.37 8.69 -4.93
CA ARG A 75 -4.19 9.05 -3.53
C ARG A 75 -3.80 10.52 -3.36
N THR A 76 -2.79 10.96 -4.10
CA THR A 76 -2.31 12.35 -4.06
C THR A 76 -3.37 13.32 -4.54
N ALA A 77 -4.07 12.99 -5.63
CA ALA A 77 -5.16 13.82 -6.15
C ALA A 77 -6.26 14.04 -5.11
N ILE A 78 -6.66 13.01 -4.36
CA ILE A 78 -7.67 13.15 -3.32
C ILE A 78 -7.16 13.98 -2.15
N ASN A 79 -5.92 13.78 -1.70
CA ASN A 79 -5.36 14.51 -0.57
C ASN A 79 -5.13 15.99 -0.89
N ASP A 80 -4.65 16.32 -2.10
CA ASP A 80 -4.31 17.68 -2.47
C ASP A 80 -5.53 18.47 -2.97
N TRP A 81 -6.41 17.84 -3.75
CA TRP A 81 -7.53 18.50 -4.42
C TRP A 81 -8.90 18.18 -3.80
N GLY A 82 -8.99 17.20 -2.92
CA GLY A 82 -10.26 16.77 -2.33
C GLY A 82 -10.97 17.87 -1.55
N ASN A 83 -10.22 18.68 -0.78
CA ASN A 83 -10.78 19.82 -0.06
C ASN A 83 -11.35 20.87 -1.01
N LEU A 84 -10.61 21.20 -2.07
CA LEU A 84 -11.03 22.16 -3.08
C LEU A 84 -12.28 21.66 -3.82
N TYR A 85 -12.32 20.38 -4.18
CA TYR A 85 -13.49 19.76 -4.79
C TYR A 85 -14.72 19.86 -3.90
N MET A 86 -14.59 19.56 -2.60
CA MET A 86 -15.71 19.61 -1.67
C MET A 86 -16.21 21.03 -1.41
N THR A 87 -15.31 22.02 -1.36
CA THR A 87 -15.67 23.41 -1.08
C THR A 87 -16.16 24.15 -2.32
N GLU A 88 -15.45 24.08 -3.44
CA GLU A 88 -15.79 24.87 -4.63
C GLU A 88 -16.82 24.20 -5.54
N GLN A 89 -16.73 22.87 -5.74
CA GLN A 89 -17.64 22.18 -6.62
C GLN A 89 -18.92 21.71 -5.92
N ARG A 90 -18.84 21.41 -4.62
CA ARG A 90 -19.97 20.89 -3.84
C ARG A 90 -20.58 21.89 -2.87
N GLY A 91 -19.93 23.03 -2.63
CA GLY A 91 -20.43 24.09 -1.75
C GLY A 91 -20.45 23.73 -0.26
N PHE A 92 -19.71 22.71 0.15
CA PHE A 92 -19.58 22.36 1.56
C PHE A 92 -18.60 23.31 2.25
N ASN A 93 -18.82 23.53 3.56
CA ASN A 93 -17.89 24.29 4.36
C ASN A 93 -16.57 23.52 4.57
N LEU A 94 -15.49 24.23 4.87
CA LEU A 94 -14.14 23.65 5.02
C LEU A 94 -14.09 22.57 6.12
N MET A 95 -14.86 22.71 7.19
CA MET A 95 -14.91 21.72 8.27
C MET A 95 -15.49 20.39 7.76
N SER A 96 -16.59 20.45 7.00
CA SER A 96 -17.20 19.26 6.38
C SER A 96 -16.28 18.64 5.32
N ALA A 97 -15.58 19.45 4.54
CA ALA A 97 -14.60 18.96 3.56
C ALA A 97 -13.47 18.19 4.25
N ASN A 98 -12.86 18.78 5.28
CA ASN A 98 -11.80 18.13 6.06
C ASN A 98 -12.28 16.82 6.72
N SER A 99 -13.48 16.78 7.27
CA SER A 99 -14.01 15.57 7.87
C SER A 99 -14.30 14.46 6.84
N ALA A 100 -14.75 14.82 5.63
CA ALA A 100 -14.93 13.85 4.55
C ALA A 100 -13.58 13.24 4.09
N ILE A 101 -12.55 14.07 3.98
CA ILE A 101 -11.19 13.58 3.63
C ILE A 101 -10.59 12.74 4.76
N SER A 102 -10.86 13.08 6.02
CA SER A 102 -10.46 12.21 7.14
C SER A 102 -11.07 10.81 7.04
N MET A 103 -12.28 10.66 6.46
CA MET A 103 -12.87 9.35 6.19
C MET A 103 -12.08 8.56 5.14
N PHE A 104 -11.43 9.23 4.18
CA PHE A 104 -10.52 8.58 3.24
C PHE A 104 -9.32 7.94 3.96
N GLU A 105 -8.69 8.62 4.91
CA GLU A 105 -7.57 8.08 5.69
C GLU A 105 -8.03 6.93 6.62
N VAL A 106 -9.20 7.06 7.25
CA VAL A 106 -9.79 5.97 8.07
C VAL A 106 -10.08 4.75 7.21
N GLY A 107 -10.68 4.95 6.03
CA GLY A 107 -10.91 3.89 5.05
C GLY A 107 -9.62 3.19 4.67
N GLY A 108 -8.57 3.97 4.39
CA GLY A 108 -7.25 3.47 4.05
C GLY A 108 -6.63 2.60 5.13
N PHE A 109 -6.69 3.06 6.38
CA PHE A 109 -6.21 2.27 7.52
C PHE A 109 -6.91 0.91 7.61
N ILE A 110 -8.24 0.89 7.51
CA ILE A 110 -9.02 -0.35 7.56
C ILE A 110 -8.73 -1.22 6.32
N GLY A 111 -8.64 -0.61 5.14
CA GLY A 111 -8.32 -1.29 3.88
C GLY A 111 -6.98 -2.00 3.91
N ALA A 112 -5.95 -1.35 4.43
CA ALA A 112 -4.62 -1.95 4.58
C ALA A 112 -4.63 -3.18 5.50
N LEU A 113 -5.36 -3.12 6.63
CA LEU A 113 -5.51 -4.27 7.52
C LEU A 113 -6.26 -5.42 6.86
N VAL A 114 -7.35 -5.12 6.15
CA VAL A 114 -8.16 -6.12 5.45
C VAL A 114 -7.38 -6.73 4.28
N ALA A 115 -6.61 -5.93 3.53
CA ALA A 115 -5.76 -6.42 2.44
C ALA A 115 -4.69 -7.39 2.95
N GLY A 116 -4.01 -7.05 4.05
CA GLY A 116 -3.00 -7.91 4.66
C GLY A 116 -3.61 -9.22 5.17
N TRP A 117 -4.62 -9.12 6.01
CA TRP A 117 -5.31 -10.31 6.56
C TRP A 117 -5.96 -11.17 5.47
N GLY A 118 -6.62 -10.55 4.51
CA GLY A 118 -7.30 -11.23 3.41
C GLY A 118 -6.32 -11.94 2.48
N SER A 119 -5.18 -11.31 2.14
CA SER A 119 -4.12 -11.94 1.36
C SER A 119 -3.60 -13.21 2.04
N ASP A 120 -3.33 -13.14 3.35
CA ASP A 120 -2.75 -14.27 4.07
C ASP A 120 -3.76 -15.41 4.27
N LYS A 121 -5.01 -15.10 4.61
CA LYS A 121 -6.01 -16.10 4.99
C LYS A 121 -6.83 -16.66 3.83
N LEU A 122 -7.18 -15.82 2.84
CA LEU A 122 -8.00 -16.23 1.70
C LEU A 122 -7.18 -16.74 0.53
N PHE A 123 -5.99 -16.20 0.34
CA PHE A 123 -5.14 -16.48 -0.83
C PHE A 123 -3.79 -17.13 -0.47
N ASN A 124 -3.64 -17.63 0.76
CA ASN A 124 -2.41 -18.30 1.23
C ASN A 124 -1.13 -17.47 0.98
N GLY A 125 -1.21 -16.15 1.22
CA GLY A 125 -0.11 -15.22 0.98
C GLY A 125 0.09 -14.78 -0.47
N ASN A 126 -0.76 -15.25 -1.40
CA ASN A 126 -0.70 -14.79 -2.80
C ASN A 126 -1.37 -13.43 -2.95
N ARG A 127 -0.57 -12.39 -3.13
CA ARG A 127 -1.02 -10.99 -3.20
C ARG A 127 -1.66 -10.60 -4.54
N GLY A 128 -1.46 -11.39 -5.60
CA GLY A 128 -1.96 -11.07 -6.95
C GLY A 128 -3.48 -10.90 -7.01
N PRO A 129 -4.29 -11.88 -6.58
CA PRO A 129 -5.75 -11.78 -6.58
C PRO A 129 -6.26 -10.63 -5.72
N MET A 130 -5.62 -10.36 -4.57
CA MET A 130 -6.01 -9.27 -3.69
C MET A 130 -5.79 -7.90 -4.35
N ASN A 131 -4.63 -7.72 -4.98
CA ASN A 131 -4.33 -6.50 -5.74
C ASN A 131 -5.35 -6.27 -6.88
N LEU A 132 -5.81 -7.34 -7.56
CA LEU A 132 -6.84 -7.22 -8.60
C LEU A 132 -8.19 -6.75 -8.01
N ILE A 133 -8.62 -7.32 -6.90
CA ILE A 133 -9.86 -6.93 -6.21
C ILE A 133 -9.80 -5.45 -5.82
N PHE A 134 -8.68 -5.01 -5.24
CA PHE A 134 -8.48 -3.62 -4.84
C PHE A 134 -8.42 -2.68 -6.05
N ALA A 135 -7.77 -3.07 -7.15
CA ALA A 135 -7.73 -2.27 -8.38
C ALA A 135 -9.13 -2.06 -8.98
N VAL A 136 -9.96 -3.11 -9.05
CA VAL A 136 -11.36 -3.00 -9.48
C VAL A 136 -12.16 -2.14 -8.51
N GLY A 137 -11.93 -2.30 -7.20
CA GLY A 137 -12.55 -1.48 -6.16
C GLY A 137 -12.24 0.01 -6.31
N ILE A 138 -10.99 0.38 -6.60
CA ILE A 138 -10.58 1.77 -6.88
C ILE A 138 -11.34 2.34 -8.08
N LEU A 139 -11.41 1.60 -9.19
CA LEU A 139 -12.12 2.04 -10.40
C LEU A 139 -13.59 2.32 -10.12
N LEU A 140 -14.26 1.44 -9.38
CA LEU A 140 -15.67 1.60 -9.02
C LEU A 140 -15.87 2.77 -8.04
N ALA A 141 -15.00 2.91 -7.05
CA ALA A 141 -15.09 3.98 -6.03
C ALA A 141 -14.84 5.37 -6.66
N VAL A 142 -13.78 5.53 -7.44
CA VAL A 142 -13.48 6.78 -8.16
C VAL A 142 -14.55 7.06 -9.21
N GLY A 143 -15.02 6.04 -9.94
CA GLY A 143 -16.10 6.17 -10.90
C GLY A 143 -17.39 6.66 -10.25
N SER A 144 -17.72 6.21 -9.04
CA SER A 144 -18.90 6.67 -8.30
C SER A 144 -18.82 8.15 -7.91
N LEU A 145 -17.63 8.64 -7.52
CA LEU A 145 -17.40 10.07 -7.24
C LEU A 145 -17.62 10.95 -8.48
N TRP A 146 -17.29 10.45 -9.66
CA TRP A 146 -17.38 11.21 -10.91
C TRP A 146 -18.80 11.16 -11.52
N LEU A 147 -19.43 9.99 -11.51
CA LEU A 147 -20.73 9.78 -12.18
C LEU A 147 -21.92 10.30 -11.39
N MET A 148 -21.81 10.49 -10.08
CA MET A 148 -22.93 10.87 -9.21
C MET A 148 -22.72 12.22 -8.53
N PRO A 149 -22.97 13.34 -9.25
CA PRO A 149 -22.67 14.69 -8.76
C PRO A 149 -23.59 15.22 -7.65
N PHE A 150 -24.71 14.56 -7.31
CA PHE A 150 -25.74 15.09 -6.41
C PHE A 150 -25.81 14.39 -5.03
N PHE A 151 -24.72 13.83 -4.56
CA PHE A 151 -24.72 13.15 -3.28
C PHE A 151 -24.80 14.11 -2.09
N SER A 152 -25.58 13.70 -1.08
CA SER A 152 -25.53 14.31 0.25
C SER A 152 -24.14 14.16 0.85
N TYR A 153 -23.82 14.99 1.86
CA TYR A 153 -22.54 14.93 2.58
C TYR A 153 -22.16 13.50 3.03
N VAL A 154 -23.14 12.76 3.59
CA VAL A 154 -22.90 11.38 4.07
C VAL A 154 -22.47 10.45 2.94
N MET A 155 -23.09 10.57 1.77
CA MET A 155 -22.70 9.75 0.61
C MET A 155 -21.34 10.14 0.07
N GLN A 156 -20.99 11.43 0.06
CA GLN A 156 -19.65 11.88 -0.32
C GLN A 156 -18.59 11.33 0.65
N ALA A 157 -18.82 11.43 1.95
CA ALA A 157 -17.92 10.87 2.96
C ALA A 157 -17.77 9.34 2.84
N ALA A 158 -18.87 8.63 2.53
CA ALA A 158 -18.83 7.18 2.27
C ALA A 158 -18.04 6.85 0.98
N CYS A 159 -18.17 7.65 -0.08
CA CYS A 159 -17.36 7.47 -1.29
C CYS A 159 -15.88 7.73 -1.02
N PHE A 160 -15.52 8.74 -0.24
CA PHE A 160 -14.12 8.95 0.18
C PHE A 160 -13.61 7.80 1.03
N PHE A 161 -14.40 7.31 1.98
CA PHE A 161 -14.05 6.15 2.79
C PHE A 161 -13.80 4.90 1.93
N THR A 162 -14.70 4.58 1.00
CA THR A 162 -14.56 3.42 0.12
C THR A 162 -13.37 3.57 -0.83
N THR A 163 -13.13 4.78 -1.33
CA THR A 163 -11.95 5.05 -2.16
C THR A 163 -10.67 4.87 -1.35
N GLY A 164 -10.61 5.40 -0.13
CA GLY A 164 -9.49 5.19 0.79
C GLY A 164 -9.27 3.71 1.08
N PHE A 165 -10.34 2.97 1.37
CA PHE A 165 -10.28 1.54 1.66
C PHE A 165 -9.61 0.72 0.55
N PHE A 166 -9.83 1.07 -0.71
CA PHE A 166 -9.23 0.36 -1.84
C PHE A 166 -7.88 0.93 -2.31
N VAL A 167 -7.55 2.18 -1.96
CA VAL A 167 -6.30 2.85 -2.39
C VAL A 167 -5.11 2.47 -1.52
N PHE A 168 -5.32 2.13 -0.24
CA PHE A 168 -4.26 1.74 0.68
C PHE A 168 -4.10 0.21 0.71
#